data_2d2d804207cbbef01ef5401591fd284e
#
_entry.id   2d2d804207cbbef01ef5401591fd284e
#
_cell.length_a   1.000
_cell.length_b   1.000
_cell.length_c   1.000
_cell.angle_alpha   90.00
_cell.angle_beta   90.00
_cell.angle_gamma   90.00
#
_symmetry.space_group_name_H-M   'P 1'
#
loop_
_entity.id
_entity.type
_entity.pdbx_description
1 polymer ?
#
loop_
_entity_poly.entity_id
_entity_poly.type
_entity_poly.pdbx_seq_one_letter_code
_entity_poly.pdbx_strand_id
1 'polypeptide(L)'
;MNLLCFGDSLMQLNGPDTYPQEGWPQELGPYLRDGVGVYDFAKNGRSTKSFLDEGLFEEGLERAKKGDIALISFGHNDEKSEDPTRYTTPYGTYQENLKGMIDALAKKGVKSILLTSIARFRYNEDGTLKLTHGEYPEAMRQLAKKIDVPLVDLNKLTREYLSNHPEKENQRFYMNFGPHLYPNYPEGKDDHTHMRKEGAKWICSLVVPELKKIRFASELFC
;
A
#
# COMPACT_ATOMS: atom_id res chain seq x y z
N MET A 1 -4.20 -15.50 14.72
CA MET A 1 -4.11 -14.06 14.36
C MET A 1 -3.41 -13.96 13.04
N ASN A 2 -4.03 -13.32 12.07
CA ASN A 2 -3.51 -13.18 10.72
C ASN A 2 -3.47 -11.72 10.30
N LEU A 3 -2.73 -11.44 9.25
CA LEU A 3 -2.64 -10.14 8.61
C LEU A 3 -3.48 -10.16 7.33
N LEU A 4 -4.43 -9.25 7.20
CA LEU A 4 -5.29 -9.10 6.03
C LEU A 4 -4.86 -7.82 5.30
N CYS A 5 -4.52 -7.93 4.03
CA CYS A 5 -4.08 -6.80 3.21
C CYS A 5 -5.19 -6.37 2.26
N PHE A 6 -5.65 -5.12 2.39
CA PHE A 6 -6.62 -4.49 1.50
C PHE A 6 -5.95 -3.28 0.84
N GLY A 7 -5.88 -3.27 -0.48
CA GLY A 7 -5.14 -2.21 -1.16
C GLY A 7 -5.15 -2.31 -2.68
N ASP A 8 -4.26 -1.54 -3.26
CA ASP A 8 -4.03 -1.49 -4.70
C ASP A 8 -2.83 -2.34 -5.14
N SER A 9 -2.31 -2.05 -6.33
CA SER A 9 -1.20 -2.79 -6.96
C SER A 9 0.10 -2.83 -6.15
N LEU A 10 0.31 -1.91 -5.21
CA LEU A 10 1.54 -1.90 -4.40
C LEU A 10 1.51 -2.92 -3.27
N MET A 11 0.33 -3.42 -2.93
CA MET A 11 0.15 -4.52 -1.98
C MET A 11 -0.11 -5.86 -2.68
N GLN A 12 -0.70 -5.86 -3.89
CA GLN A 12 -1.14 -7.06 -4.57
C GLN A 12 -0.05 -8.15 -4.66
N LEU A 13 -0.41 -9.38 -4.31
CA LEU A 13 0.39 -10.58 -4.58
C LEU A 13 0.59 -10.75 -6.09
N ASN A 14 1.82 -10.67 -6.53
CA ASN A 14 2.22 -10.82 -7.94
C ASN A 14 2.85 -12.20 -8.16
N GLY A 15 2.58 -12.77 -9.35
CA GLY A 15 3.08 -14.07 -9.76
C GLY A 15 4.26 -14.00 -10.73
N PRO A 16 4.72 -15.16 -11.23
CA PRO A 16 5.85 -15.24 -12.17
C PRO A 16 5.64 -14.42 -13.45
N ASP A 17 4.40 -14.28 -13.93
CA ASP A 17 4.08 -13.58 -15.18
C ASP A 17 4.33 -12.07 -15.13
N THR A 18 4.36 -11.51 -13.93
CA THR A 18 4.64 -10.09 -13.69
C THR A 18 6.03 -9.82 -13.11
N TYR A 19 6.81 -10.89 -12.86
CA TYR A 19 8.17 -10.74 -12.33
C TYR A 19 9.01 -9.80 -13.20
N PRO A 20 9.72 -8.79 -12.63
CA PRO A 20 10.11 -8.63 -11.22
C PRO A 20 9.15 -7.77 -10.38
N GLN A 21 7.93 -7.49 -10.84
CA GLN A 21 6.96 -6.72 -10.04
C GLN A 21 6.54 -7.51 -8.80
N GLU A 22 6.59 -6.86 -7.65
CA GLU A 22 6.14 -7.42 -6.37
C GLU A 22 5.33 -6.39 -5.57
N GLY A 23 4.25 -6.87 -4.92
CA GLY A 23 3.60 -6.13 -3.84
C GLY A 23 4.42 -6.31 -2.55
N TRP A 24 4.58 -5.24 -1.79
CA TRP A 24 5.46 -5.28 -0.62
C TRP A 24 5.08 -6.32 0.46
N PRO A 25 3.81 -6.71 0.68
CA PRO A 25 3.48 -7.76 1.64
C PRO A 25 4.11 -9.12 1.33
N GLN A 26 4.52 -9.37 0.07
CA GLN A 26 5.22 -10.61 -0.31
C GLN A 26 6.54 -10.81 0.42
N GLU A 27 7.17 -9.72 0.85
CA GLU A 27 8.44 -9.72 1.55
C GLU A 27 8.29 -9.59 3.09
N LEU A 28 7.07 -9.72 3.64
CA LEU A 28 6.84 -9.67 5.09
C LEU A 28 7.29 -10.95 5.83
N GLY A 29 7.30 -12.09 5.15
CA GLY A 29 7.58 -13.39 5.79
C GLY A 29 8.75 -13.39 6.78
N PRO A 30 9.94 -12.86 6.42
CA PRO A 30 11.10 -12.83 7.31
C PRO A 30 10.92 -12.05 8.63
N TYR A 31 9.91 -11.21 8.72
CA TYR A 31 9.64 -10.36 9.89
C TYR A 31 8.52 -10.91 10.79
N LEU A 32 7.74 -11.86 10.28
CA LEU A 32 6.58 -12.38 10.99
C LEU A 32 6.96 -13.55 11.90
N ARG A 33 6.25 -13.66 13.02
CA ARG A 33 6.36 -14.84 13.89
C ARG A 33 5.76 -16.07 13.22
N ASP A 34 6.23 -17.22 13.62
CA ASP A 34 5.70 -18.51 13.16
C ASP A 34 4.19 -18.62 13.40
N GLY A 35 3.48 -19.09 12.37
CA GLY A 35 2.03 -19.29 12.41
C GLY A 35 1.20 -18.03 12.09
N VAL A 36 1.82 -16.89 11.81
CA VAL A 36 1.11 -15.72 11.29
C VAL A 36 0.92 -15.85 9.79
N GLY A 37 -0.34 -15.94 9.34
CA GLY A 37 -0.70 -15.95 7.92
C GLY A 37 -0.86 -14.52 7.38
N VAL A 38 -0.44 -14.31 6.12
CA VAL A 38 -0.74 -13.09 5.35
C VAL A 38 -1.76 -13.45 4.28
N TYR A 39 -2.91 -12.78 4.31
CA TYR A 39 -3.97 -12.94 3.30
C TYR A 39 -4.09 -11.63 2.52
N ASP A 40 -3.76 -11.70 1.26
CA ASP A 40 -3.75 -10.54 0.38
C ASP A 40 -5.00 -10.51 -0.51
N PHE A 41 -5.82 -9.49 -0.31
CA PHE A 41 -7.02 -9.18 -1.10
C PHE A 41 -6.79 -7.97 -2.00
N ALA A 42 -5.61 -7.36 -1.94
CA ALA A 42 -5.27 -6.20 -2.75
C ALA A 42 -5.37 -6.50 -4.25
N LYS A 43 -5.77 -5.52 -5.04
CA LYS A 43 -6.00 -5.70 -6.46
C LYS A 43 -5.45 -4.52 -7.29
N ASN A 44 -4.69 -4.88 -8.32
CA ASN A 44 -4.09 -3.90 -9.25
C ASN A 44 -5.14 -2.94 -9.83
N GLY A 45 -4.83 -1.65 -9.81
CA GLY A 45 -5.66 -0.60 -10.41
C GLY A 45 -6.89 -0.20 -9.60
N ARG A 46 -7.10 -0.73 -8.39
CA ARG A 46 -8.30 -0.44 -7.59
C ARG A 46 -8.10 0.77 -6.70
N SER A 47 -9.11 1.65 -6.72
CA SER A 47 -9.34 2.69 -5.74
C SER A 47 -10.21 2.15 -4.60
N THR A 48 -10.43 2.93 -3.54
CA THR A 48 -11.41 2.57 -2.50
C THR A 48 -12.79 2.33 -3.10
N LYS A 49 -13.19 3.15 -4.10
CA LYS A 49 -14.49 3.03 -4.78
C LYS A 49 -14.58 1.71 -5.57
N SER A 50 -13.71 1.50 -6.54
CA SER A 50 -13.79 0.30 -7.39
C SER A 50 -13.55 -1.00 -6.61
N PHE A 51 -12.78 -0.95 -5.53
CA PHE A 51 -12.57 -2.10 -4.66
C PHE A 51 -13.86 -2.54 -3.93
N LEU A 52 -14.67 -1.58 -3.50
CA LEU A 52 -16.00 -1.82 -2.92
C LEU A 52 -17.02 -2.22 -3.99
N ASP A 53 -17.09 -1.46 -5.09
CA ASP A 53 -18.07 -1.70 -6.17
C ASP A 53 -17.93 -3.09 -6.81
N GLU A 54 -16.72 -3.65 -6.83
CA GLU A 54 -16.42 -4.98 -7.38
C GLU A 54 -16.56 -6.13 -6.35
N GLY A 55 -16.92 -5.85 -5.10
CA GLY A 55 -17.11 -6.87 -4.06
C GLY A 55 -15.81 -7.46 -3.49
N LEU A 56 -14.65 -6.86 -3.81
CA LEU A 56 -13.33 -7.37 -3.35
C LEU A 56 -13.13 -7.21 -1.84
N PHE A 57 -13.73 -6.18 -1.26
CA PHE A 57 -13.69 -5.98 0.18
C PHE A 57 -14.51 -7.06 0.91
N GLU A 58 -15.66 -7.41 0.37
CA GLU A 58 -16.57 -8.44 0.91
C GLU A 58 -15.87 -9.80 0.96
N GLU A 59 -15.11 -10.19 -0.06
CA GLU A 59 -14.31 -11.42 -0.07
C GLU A 59 -13.35 -11.49 1.14
N GLY A 60 -12.63 -10.41 1.38
CA GLY A 60 -11.72 -10.32 2.52
C GLY A 60 -12.45 -10.25 3.85
N LEU A 61 -13.58 -9.53 3.89
CA LEU A 61 -14.41 -9.41 5.08
C LEU A 61 -15.00 -10.77 5.49
N GLU A 62 -15.44 -11.61 4.55
CA GLU A 62 -15.96 -12.95 4.83
C GLU A 62 -14.89 -13.83 5.50
N ARG A 63 -13.64 -13.73 5.05
CA ARG A 63 -12.52 -14.50 5.59
C ARG A 63 -12.02 -13.98 6.93
N ALA A 64 -12.27 -12.73 7.24
CA ALA A 64 -11.80 -12.06 8.45
C ALA A 64 -12.38 -12.68 9.72
N LYS A 65 -11.54 -12.89 10.73
CA LYS A 65 -11.88 -13.48 12.04
C LYS A 65 -11.50 -12.53 13.16
N LYS A 66 -12.22 -12.66 14.29
CA LYS A 66 -11.90 -11.91 15.50
C LYS A 66 -10.43 -12.12 15.89
N GLY A 67 -9.74 -11.02 16.12
CA GLY A 67 -8.32 -11.00 16.48
C GLY A 67 -7.36 -10.86 15.29
N ASP A 68 -7.84 -10.96 14.04
CA ASP A 68 -7.02 -10.61 12.88
C ASP A 68 -6.76 -9.10 12.81
N ILE A 69 -5.75 -8.70 12.04
CA ILE A 69 -5.35 -7.31 11.83
C ILE A 69 -5.43 -6.99 10.34
N ALA A 70 -6.08 -5.89 9.98
CA ALA A 70 -6.20 -5.41 8.62
C ALA A 70 -5.25 -4.25 8.35
N LEU A 71 -4.46 -4.35 7.29
CA LEU A 71 -3.70 -3.25 6.69
C LEU A 71 -4.48 -2.73 5.50
N ILE A 72 -4.78 -1.43 5.49
CA ILE A 72 -5.59 -0.78 4.44
C ILE A 72 -4.76 0.33 3.78
N SER A 73 -4.46 0.18 2.49
CA SER A 73 -3.62 1.11 1.72
C SER A 73 -4.20 1.40 0.34
N PHE A 74 -4.74 2.59 0.17
CA PHE A 74 -5.31 3.10 -1.08
C PHE A 74 -4.89 4.56 -1.33
N GLY A 75 -5.18 5.06 -2.55
CA GLY A 75 -4.96 6.45 -2.94
C GLY A 75 -4.36 6.64 -4.32
N HIS A 76 -3.55 5.68 -4.83
CA HIS A 76 -2.94 5.78 -6.16
C HIS A 76 -3.95 5.78 -7.31
N ASN A 77 -5.12 5.24 -7.10
CA ASN A 77 -6.17 5.16 -8.12
C ASN A 77 -7.36 6.07 -7.79
N ASP A 78 -7.56 6.40 -6.54
CA ASP A 78 -8.58 7.33 -6.07
C ASP A 78 -8.41 8.75 -6.64
N GLU A 79 -7.17 9.14 -6.93
CA GLU A 79 -6.82 10.45 -7.48
C GLU A 79 -7.08 10.64 -8.97
N LYS A 80 -7.49 9.59 -9.69
CA LYS A 80 -7.68 9.59 -11.15
C LYS A 80 -8.98 10.25 -11.55
N SER A 81 -9.01 11.58 -11.50
CA SER A 81 -10.20 12.39 -11.78
C SER A 81 -10.80 12.18 -13.19
N GLU A 82 -10.00 11.70 -14.13
CA GLU A 82 -10.41 11.35 -15.48
C GLU A 82 -11.16 10.01 -15.57
N ASP A 83 -11.13 9.21 -14.51
CA ASP A 83 -11.78 7.90 -14.46
C ASP A 83 -12.85 7.84 -13.35
N PRO A 84 -14.12 8.08 -13.70
CA PRO A 84 -15.20 8.12 -12.71
C PRO A 84 -15.47 6.77 -12.03
N THR A 85 -14.96 5.67 -12.56
CA THR A 85 -15.10 4.34 -11.93
C THR A 85 -14.15 4.18 -10.75
N ARG A 86 -13.07 4.97 -10.69
CA ARG A 86 -12.06 4.93 -9.64
C ARG A 86 -12.00 6.20 -8.80
N TYR A 87 -12.32 7.34 -9.40
CA TYR A 87 -12.18 8.62 -8.73
C TYR A 87 -13.04 8.73 -7.48
N THR A 88 -12.44 9.29 -6.44
CA THR A 88 -13.08 9.69 -5.18
C THR A 88 -12.64 11.08 -4.78
N THR A 89 -13.45 11.80 -4.01
CA THR A 89 -13.03 13.08 -3.42
C THR A 89 -12.24 12.83 -2.13
N PRO A 90 -11.08 13.47 -1.92
CA PRO A 90 -10.18 13.16 -0.79
C PRO A 90 -10.87 13.22 0.58
N TYR A 91 -11.54 14.34 0.88
CA TYR A 91 -12.22 14.59 2.17
C TYR A 91 -13.70 14.17 2.19
N GLY A 92 -14.20 13.55 1.12
CA GLY A 92 -15.56 13.00 0.99
C GLY A 92 -15.50 11.49 0.82
N THR A 93 -15.88 11.03 -0.38
CA THR A 93 -16.06 9.60 -0.67
C THR A 93 -14.84 8.72 -0.36
N TYR A 94 -13.61 9.22 -0.49
CA TYR A 94 -12.41 8.48 -0.08
C TYR A 94 -12.41 8.17 1.43
N GLN A 95 -12.63 9.20 2.27
CA GLN A 95 -12.71 9.00 3.72
C GLN A 95 -13.92 8.15 4.12
N GLU A 96 -15.06 8.34 3.45
CA GLU A 96 -16.29 7.56 3.70
C GLU A 96 -16.07 6.08 3.41
N ASN A 97 -15.46 5.75 2.28
CA ASN A 97 -15.12 4.38 1.91
C ASN A 97 -14.17 3.72 2.91
N LEU A 98 -13.07 4.39 3.26
CA LEU A 98 -12.11 3.89 4.26
C LEU A 98 -12.80 3.65 5.62
N LYS A 99 -13.62 4.61 6.06
CA LYS A 99 -14.37 4.47 7.31
C LYS A 99 -15.33 3.29 7.27
N GLY A 100 -16.06 3.11 6.17
CA GLY A 100 -16.96 1.98 5.97
C GLY A 100 -16.26 0.63 6.10
N MET A 101 -15.09 0.47 5.46
CA MET A 101 -14.26 -0.74 5.58
C MET A 101 -13.84 -0.98 7.04
N ILE A 102 -13.35 0.06 7.72
CA ILE A 102 -12.90 -0.03 9.11
C ILE A 102 -14.05 -0.43 10.04
N ASP A 103 -15.22 0.20 9.89
CA ASP A 103 -16.40 -0.10 10.71
C ASP A 103 -16.89 -1.55 10.49
N ALA A 104 -16.87 -2.04 9.25
CA ALA A 104 -17.25 -3.42 8.94
C ALA A 104 -16.28 -4.44 9.55
N LEU A 105 -14.97 -4.19 9.46
CA LEU A 105 -13.93 -5.02 10.08
C LEU A 105 -14.04 -5.01 11.60
N ALA A 106 -14.28 -3.85 12.21
CA ALA A 106 -14.45 -3.72 13.66
C ALA A 106 -15.65 -4.53 14.19
N LYS A 107 -16.76 -4.60 13.46
CA LYS A 107 -17.92 -5.46 13.80
C LYS A 107 -17.56 -6.95 13.86
N LYS A 108 -16.54 -7.38 13.12
CA LYS A 108 -15.98 -8.74 13.19
C LYS A 108 -14.88 -8.92 14.24
N GLY A 109 -14.54 -7.87 14.98
CA GLY A 109 -13.46 -7.88 15.96
C GLY A 109 -12.06 -7.86 15.35
N VAL A 110 -11.92 -7.36 14.11
CA VAL A 110 -10.67 -7.12 13.41
C VAL A 110 -10.23 -5.69 13.68
N LYS A 111 -8.94 -5.50 13.97
CA LYS A 111 -8.34 -4.17 14.16
C LYS A 111 -7.71 -3.69 12.87
N SER A 112 -7.97 -2.45 12.49
CA SER A 112 -7.46 -1.86 11.25
C SER A 112 -6.28 -0.93 11.52
N ILE A 113 -5.36 -0.88 10.55
CA ILE A 113 -4.25 0.08 10.46
C ILE A 113 -4.30 0.69 9.07
N LEU A 114 -4.34 2.01 8.99
CA LEU A 114 -4.26 2.74 7.74
C LEU A 114 -2.80 2.96 7.32
N LEU A 115 -2.53 2.87 6.02
CA LEU A 115 -1.22 3.15 5.45
C LEU A 115 -1.39 4.14 4.29
N THR A 116 -0.74 5.30 4.40
CA THR A 116 -0.77 6.29 3.30
C THR A 116 -0.04 5.78 2.06
N SER A 117 -0.40 6.33 0.89
CA SER A 117 0.18 5.91 -0.41
C SER A 117 1.70 6.07 -0.44
N ILE A 118 2.38 5.05 -0.93
CA ILE A 118 3.84 5.06 -1.15
C ILE A 118 4.18 6.13 -2.20
N ALA A 119 5.26 6.89 -2.01
CA ALA A 119 5.68 7.91 -2.95
C ALA A 119 6.07 7.30 -4.31
N ARG A 120 5.75 8.00 -5.42
CA ARG A 120 6.22 7.61 -6.75
C ARG A 120 7.65 8.08 -6.98
N PHE A 121 8.38 7.34 -7.78
CA PHE A 121 9.71 7.69 -8.28
C PHE A 121 9.59 8.76 -9.39
N ARG A 122 9.27 9.99 -8.99
CA ARG A 122 9.16 11.12 -9.91
C ARG A 122 9.80 12.36 -9.32
N TYR A 123 10.69 12.97 -10.09
CA TYR A 123 11.43 14.17 -9.70
C TYR A 123 11.05 15.35 -10.58
N ASN A 124 11.20 16.54 -10.04
CA ASN A 124 11.15 17.79 -10.77
C ASN A 124 12.51 18.02 -11.47
N GLU A 125 12.56 18.99 -12.40
CA GLU A 125 13.78 19.35 -13.12
C GLU A 125 14.92 19.81 -12.19
N ASP A 126 14.59 20.33 -11.03
CA ASP A 126 15.55 20.76 -10.00
C ASP A 126 16.04 19.60 -9.09
N GLY A 127 15.64 18.37 -9.39
CA GLY A 127 16.02 17.17 -8.64
C GLY A 127 15.22 16.96 -7.34
N THR A 128 14.24 17.79 -7.03
CA THR A 128 13.36 17.56 -5.86
C THR A 128 12.30 16.53 -6.17
N LEU A 129 11.90 15.75 -5.16
CA LEU A 129 10.87 14.72 -5.32
C LEU A 129 9.49 15.36 -5.54
N LYS A 130 8.82 14.98 -6.64
CA LYS A 130 7.51 15.53 -7.01
C LYS A 130 6.41 15.04 -6.08
N LEU A 131 5.50 15.95 -5.70
CA LEU A 131 4.25 15.60 -5.00
C LEU A 131 3.24 15.05 -6.01
N THR A 132 2.86 13.78 -5.90
CA THR A 132 2.06 13.10 -6.92
C THR A 132 0.73 12.54 -6.43
N HIS A 133 0.40 12.65 -5.14
CA HIS A 133 -0.82 12.06 -4.57
C HIS A 133 -1.84 13.11 -4.10
N GLY A 134 -1.68 14.37 -4.52
CA GLY A 134 -2.59 15.44 -4.11
C GLY A 134 -2.87 15.45 -2.61
N GLU A 135 -4.13 15.54 -2.24
CA GLU A 135 -4.58 15.63 -0.86
C GLU A 135 -4.89 14.28 -0.20
N TYR A 136 -4.80 13.14 -0.92
CA TYR A 136 -5.20 11.83 -0.38
C TYR A 136 -4.41 11.39 0.85
N PRO A 137 -3.07 11.55 0.92
CA PRO A 137 -2.33 11.21 2.13
C PRO A 137 -2.77 12.07 3.33
N GLU A 138 -3.05 13.35 3.12
CA GLU A 138 -3.52 14.23 4.19
C GLU A 138 -4.95 13.88 4.62
N ALA A 139 -5.82 13.58 3.67
CA ALA A 139 -7.17 13.14 3.95
C ALA A 139 -7.19 11.84 4.81
N MET A 140 -6.29 10.89 4.51
CA MET A 140 -6.15 9.68 5.33
C MET A 140 -5.63 9.98 6.74
N ARG A 141 -4.64 10.88 6.89
CA ARG A 141 -4.13 11.31 8.22
C ARG A 141 -5.24 11.92 9.08
N GLN A 142 -6.04 12.82 8.47
CA GLN A 142 -7.15 13.46 9.17
C GLN A 142 -8.24 12.45 9.57
N LEU A 143 -8.57 11.52 8.69
CA LEU A 143 -9.51 10.45 9.01
C LEU A 143 -8.99 9.60 10.19
N ALA A 144 -7.76 9.10 10.09
CA ALA A 144 -7.13 8.28 11.14
C ALA A 144 -7.20 8.94 12.50
N LYS A 145 -6.84 10.23 12.57
CA LYS A 145 -6.92 11.05 13.78
C LYS A 145 -8.36 11.22 14.29
N LYS A 146 -9.31 11.46 13.37
CA LYS A 146 -10.72 11.71 13.70
C LYS A 146 -11.41 10.50 14.31
N ILE A 147 -11.08 9.29 13.83
CA ILE A 147 -11.72 8.03 14.28
C ILE A 147 -10.82 7.19 15.20
N ASP A 148 -9.69 7.73 15.63
CA ASP A 148 -8.71 7.09 16.53
C ASP A 148 -8.24 5.71 16.04
N VAL A 149 -7.88 5.62 14.76
CA VAL A 149 -7.33 4.41 14.13
C VAL A 149 -5.84 4.61 13.87
N PRO A 150 -4.97 3.65 14.23
CA PRO A 150 -3.54 3.75 13.95
C PRO A 150 -3.25 3.95 12.47
N LEU A 151 -2.24 4.77 12.19
CA LEU A 151 -1.77 5.07 10.85
C LEU A 151 -0.25 4.93 10.75
N VAL A 152 0.21 4.24 9.71
CA VAL A 152 1.61 4.28 9.29
C VAL A 152 1.71 5.22 8.09
N ASP A 153 2.45 6.31 8.25
CA ASP A 153 2.60 7.32 7.21
C ASP A 153 3.66 6.95 6.18
N LEU A 154 3.35 5.95 5.35
CA LEU A 154 4.26 5.49 4.30
C LEU A 154 4.59 6.58 3.28
N ASN A 155 3.67 7.51 3.01
CA ASN A 155 3.95 8.63 2.11
C ASN A 155 5.08 9.50 2.65
N LYS A 156 5.04 9.84 3.94
CA LYS A 156 6.10 10.60 4.59
C LYS A 156 7.41 9.83 4.60
N LEU A 157 7.40 8.57 5.08
CA LEU A 157 8.60 7.74 5.21
C LEU A 157 9.32 7.53 3.88
N THR A 158 8.55 7.17 2.83
CA THR A 158 9.13 6.93 1.51
C THR A 158 9.64 8.21 0.86
N ARG A 159 8.95 9.34 1.03
CA ARG A 159 9.41 10.64 0.54
C ARG A 159 10.68 11.11 1.23
N GLU A 160 10.74 10.98 2.55
CA GLU A 160 11.96 11.31 3.32
C GLU A 160 13.14 10.47 2.84
N TYR A 161 12.95 9.17 2.64
CA TYR A 161 14.02 8.31 2.13
C TYR A 161 14.46 8.73 0.74
N LEU A 162 13.51 8.86 -0.21
CA LEU A 162 13.81 9.18 -1.61
C LEU A 162 14.48 10.55 -1.77
N SER A 163 14.12 11.53 -0.94
CA SER A 163 14.71 12.87 -0.98
C SER A 163 16.13 12.93 -0.39
N ASN A 164 16.49 11.97 0.47
CA ASN A 164 17.81 11.92 1.11
C ASN A 164 18.80 10.96 0.42
N HIS A 165 18.39 10.31 -0.67
CA HIS A 165 19.25 9.40 -1.42
C HIS A 165 19.24 9.78 -2.91
N PRO A 166 20.34 9.54 -3.64
CA PRO A 166 20.44 9.88 -5.06
C PRO A 166 19.36 9.19 -5.89
N GLU A 167 18.77 9.91 -6.84
CA GLU A 167 17.74 9.40 -7.74
C GLU A 167 18.18 8.08 -8.40
N LYS A 168 19.41 8.02 -8.91
CA LYS A 168 19.97 6.82 -9.55
C LYS A 168 19.97 5.57 -8.64
N GLU A 169 20.16 5.76 -7.33
CA GLU A 169 20.08 4.66 -6.37
C GLU A 169 18.64 4.25 -6.07
N ASN A 170 17.74 5.22 -6.04
CA ASN A 170 16.33 5.01 -5.77
C ASN A 170 15.62 4.25 -6.91
N GLN A 171 16.09 4.39 -8.16
CA GLN A 171 15.55 3.73 -9.33
C GLN A 171 15.42 2.20 -9.15
N ARG A 172 16.33 1.57 -8.42
CA ARG A 172 16.32 0.12 -8.15
C ARG A 172 15.08 -0.40 -7.44
N PHE A 173 14.31 0.45 -6.79
CA PHE A 173 13.11 0.06 -6.08
C PHE A 173 11.89 -0.08 -7.00
N TYR A 174 11.90 0.58 -8.14
CA TYR A 174 10.74 0.70 -9.02
C TYR A 174 10.90 -0.13 -10.30
N MET A 175 9.78 -0.36 -10.97
CA MET A 175 9.75 -1.02 -12.29
C MET A 175 10.26 -0.09 -13.39
N ASN A 176 11.38 0.57 -13.14
CA ASN A 176 12.06 1.50 -14.03
C ASN A 176 13.45 0.96 -14.36
N PHE A 177 13.61 0.37 -15.54
CA PHE A 177 14.84 -0.30 -15.96
C PHE A 177 14.94 -0.44 -17.48
N GLY A 178 16.17 -0.54 -17.98
CA GLY A 178 16.46 -0.72 -19.40
C GLY A 178 16.09 -2.10 -19.95
N PRO A 179 16.25 -2.29 -21.28
CA PRO A 179 15.92 -3.53 -21.96
C PRO A 179 16.81 -4.71 -21.54
N HIS A 180 16.33 -5.93 -21.82
CA HIS A 180 17.03 -7.20 -21.65
C HIS A 180 17.40 -7.60 -20.21
N LEU A 181 16.86 -6.92 -19.19
CA LEU A 181 17.13 -7.28 -17.78
C LEU A 181 16.19 -8.37 -17.25
N TYR A 182 14.96 -8.41 -17.74
CA TYR A 182 13.95 -9.37 -17.29
C TYR A 182 13.18 -9.97 -18.47
N PRO A 183 12.97 -11.30 -18.50
CA PRO A 183 12.29 -11.99 -19.62
C PRO A 183 10.88 -11.45 -19.92
N ASN A 184 10.13 -11.08 -18.87
CA ASN A 184 8.76 -10.56 -19.03
C ASN A 184 8.72 -9.12 -19.58
N TYR A 185 9.86 -8.43 -19.63
CA TYR A 185 9.99 -7.05 -20.08
C TYR A 185 11.22 -6.89 -20.96
N PRO A 186 11.24 -7.50 -22.16
CA PRO A 186 12.42 -7.50 -23.05
C PRO A 186 12.82 -6.09 -23.49
N GLU A 187 11.86 -5.17 -23.63
CA GLU A 187 12.09 -3.76 -24.00
C GLU A 187 12.40 -2.86 -22.77
N GLY A 188 12.50 -3.44 -21.58
CA GLY A 188 12.59 -2.68 -20.34
C GLY A 188 11.21 -2.20 -19.85
N LYS A 189 11.22 -1.36 -18.84
CA LYS A 189 10.00 -0.78 -18.26
C LYS A 189 10.27 0.63 -17.76
N ASP A 190 9.39 1.57 -18.10
CA ASP A 190 9.39 2.93 -17.58
C ASP A 190 8.17 3.15 -16.67
N ASP A 191 8.25 2.59 -15.46
CA ASP A 191 7.17 2.67 -14.49
C ASP A 191 7.71 3.21 -13.15
N HIS A 192 7.20 4.33 -12.76
CA HIS A 192 7.62 5.11 -11.59
C HIS A 192 6.76 4.84 -10.35
N THR A 193 5.86 3.87 -10.41
CA THR A 193 4.89 3.58 -9.35
C THR A 193 5.09 2.17 -8.79
N HIS A 194 5.05 1.16 -9.66
CA HIS A 194 5.16 -0.23 -9.22
C HIS A 194 6.58 -0.59 -8.82
N MET A 195 6.70 -1.53 -7.90
CA MET A 195 7.98 -1.89 -7.29
C MET A 195 8.47 -3.24 -7.78
N ARG A 196 9.81 -3.37 -7.79
CA ARG A 196 10.50 -4.66 -7.88
C ARG A 196 10.68 -5.24 -6.46
N LYS A 197 11.20 -6.46 -6.38
CA LYS A 197 11.52 -7.14 -5.12
C LYS A 197 12.35 -6.29 -4.15
N GLU A 198 13.35 -5.57 -4.65
CA GLU A 198 14.16 -4.65 -3.84
C GLU A 198 13.31 -3.53 -3.24
N GLY A 199 12.35 -3.03 -4.00
CA GLY A 199 11.39 -2.03 -3.52
C GLY A 199 10.45 -2.60 -2.47
N ALA A 200 9.93 -3.82 -2.68
CA ALA A 200 9.09 -4.51 -1.71
C ALA A 200 9.83 -4.71 -0.36
N LYS A 201 11.09 -5.16 -0.40
CA LYS A 201 11.95 -5.28 0.78
C LYS A 201 12.22 -3.94 1.45
N TRP A 202 12.47 -2.90 0.65
CA TRP A 202 12.65 -1.55 1.16
C TRP A 202 11.42 -1.07 1.93
N ILE A 203 10.20 -1.26 1.37
CA ILE A 203 8.96 -0.88 2.08
C ILE A 203 8.81 -1.68 3.37
N CYS A 204 9.07 -3.00 3.37
CA CYS A 204 9.06 -3.78 4.60
C CYS A 204 10.01 -3.22 5.66
N SER A 205 11.21 -2.77 5.27
CA SER A 205 12.18 -2.16 6.21
C SER A 205 11.69 -0.85 6.83
N LEU A 206 10.79 -0.13 6.16
CA LEU A 206 10.17 1.11 6.66
C LEU A 206 8.90 0.84 7.48
N VAL A 207 8.04 -0.06 6.99
CA VAL A 207 6.72 -0.28 7.59
C VAL A 207 6.78 -1.12 8.85
N VAL A 208 7.62 -2.16 8.89
CA VAL A 208 7.66 -3.09 10.03
C VAL A 208 8.07 -2.42 11.35
N PRO A 209 9.09 -1.53 11.40
CA PRO A 209 9.39 -0.79 12.63
C PRO A 209 8.22 0.05 13.13
N GLU A 210 7.42 0.64 12.24
CA GLU A 210 6.23 1.42 12.61
C GLU A 210 5.09 0.51 13.12
N LEU A 211 4.85 -0.62 12.45
CA LEU A 211 3.85 -1.59 12.90
C LEU A 211 4.18 -2.16 14.29
N LYS A 212 5.47 -2.39 14.58
CA LYS A 212 5.93 -2.85 15.91
C LYS A 212 5.65 -1.83 17.06
N LYS A 213 5.51 -0.54 16.75
CA LYS A 213 5.12 0.49 17.73
C LYS A 213 3.64 0.42 18.09
N ILE A 214 2.80 -0.19 17.25
CA ILE A 214 1.37 -0.33 17.46
C ILE A 214 1.15 -1.57 18.35
N ARG A 215 0.75 -1.37 19.60
CA ARG A 215 0.67 -2.40 20.64
C ARG A 215 0.03 -3.71 20.18
N PHE A 216 -1.12 -3.64 19.51
CA PHE A 216 -1.83 -4.86 19.07
C PHE A 216 -1.22 -5.51 17.83
N ALA A 217 -0.42 -4.79 17.05
CA ALA A 217 0.26 -5.31 15.87
C ALA A 217 1.64 -5.87 16.18
N SER A 218 2.28 -5.38 17.26
CA SER A 218 3.63 -5.81 17.65
C SER A 218 3.74 -7.33 17.87
N GLU A 219 2.64 -7.97 18.26
CA GLU A 219 2.58 -9.42 18.49
C GLU A 219 2.71 -10.27 17.22
N LEU A 220 2.54 -9.66 16.02
CA LEU A 220 2.71 -10.35 14.74
C LEU A 220 4.18 -10.53 14.36
N PHE A 221 5.07 -9.73 14.91
CA PHE A 221 6.46 -9.61 14.44
C PHE A 221 7.47 -10.24 15.39
N CYS A 222 8.56 -10.75 14.80
CA CYS A 222 9.73 -11.23 15.54
C CYS A 222 10.52 -10.09 16.19
#